data_6e7fe4d43f734c2bd9b177e1e6466dc3
#
_entry.id   6e7fe4d43f734c2bd9b177e1e6466dc3
#
_cell.length_a   1.000
_cell.length_b   1.000
_cell.length_c   1.000
_cell.angle_alpha   90.00
_cell.angle_beta   90.00
_cell.angle_gamma   90.00
#
_symmetry.space_group_name_H-M   'P 1'
#
loop_
_entity.id
_entity.type
_entity.pdbx_description
1 polymer ?
#
loop_
_entity_poly.entity_id
_entity_poly.type
_entity_poly.pdbx_seq_one_letter_code
_entity_poly.pdbx_strand_id
1 'polypeptide(L)'
;AQRGARVGGEGLARGRGGAVLGAGGALVLPGWDGALSLFVPLILALVPAVVLPASALAEARTHARRDLGAPVGGRPWARLAVEGVVLLATAALVALLLTRRTVAGAVDPLLIVLPVLLGASGSVLALRVLPPLLGVIERRGARMPGLIALLGPARARRDPSVRTAPVLAVVVGIGVAVFSVVFAGTVSAGIARTAQTATGADLRISAGYVPPGEVERIAGIPGVERVAPLYADLAGELDAGARTVRIRLYVVDRQELAAVQDGRAAALPLPPALSEPADGAVPVVASRALLDLVGQEVGDVLEVGGTPTRVVGAAPDLVPFGSATRWIIVDRANAADLDVRRPAIPRLFASLAPGTDAAAVDAAVRDVLGPDIETTAPGQIVEELSEDPAYRLVVAALAAACVLVALLLGITVAVTLVLGAAGRGRLLALLRTLGHRRRDDLAVVAWEVMPALAVALPFGLVAGAGMSWLVIGAIDLRGFVGGVTQPPLDVGGALPAAVIGGFVLVAAVAIAVATRIAGRVGSAEAIRSGDEEG
;
A
#
# COMPACT_ATOMS: atom_id res chain seq x y z
N ALA A 1 -41.98 -1.73 25.69
CA ALA A 1 -41.48 -3.10 25.87
C ALA A 1 -41.69 -3.96 24.60
N GLN A 2 -42.86 -3.91 23.94
CA GLN A 2 -43.11 -4.69 22.72
C GLN A 2 -42.32 -4.25 21.48
N ARG A 3 -41.99 -2.94 21.31
CA ARG A 3 -41.17 -2.46 20.20
C ARG A 3 -39.70 -2.88 20.33
N GLY A 4 -39.15 -2.93 21.54
CA GLY A 4 -37.75 -3.37 21.75
C GLY A 4 -37.54 -4.86 21.48
N ALA A 5 -38.53 -5.69 21.77
CA ALA A 5 -38.49 -7.14 21.52
C ALA A 5 -38.56 -7.48 20.01
N ARG A 6 -39.31 -6.70 19.21
CA ARG A 6 -39.38 -6.90 17.75
C ARG A 6 -38.07 -6.53 17.05
N VAL A 7 -37.42 -5.40 17.44
CA VAL A 7 -36.14 -4.98 16.85
C VAL A 7 -35.03 -5.99 17.20
N GLY A 8 -35.04 -6.53 18.43
CA GLY A 8 -34.08 -7.57 18.82
C GLY A 8 -34.29 -8.88 18.07
N GLY A 9 -35.57 -9.29 17.79
CA GLY A 9 -35.90 -10.47 17.04
C GLY A 9 -35.51 -10.42 15.56
N GLU A 10 -35.71 -9.29 14.91
CA GLU A 10 -35.32 -9.08 13.52
C GLU A 10 -33.78 -9.00 13.35
N GLY A 11 -33.05 -8.42 14.31
CA GLY A 11 -31.59 -8.38 14.32
C GLY A 11 -30.97 -9.78 14.49
N LEU A 12 -31.55 -10.59 15.36
CA LEU A 12 -31.13 -11.98 15.56
C LEU A 12 -31.47 -12.87 14.36
N ALA A 13 -32.62 -12.65 13.70
CA ALA A 13 -32.99 -13.38 12.50
C ALA A 13 -32.06 -13.03 11.30
N ARG A 14 -31.70 -11.74 11.14
CA ARG A 14 -30.74 -11.31 10.13
C ARG A 14 -29.31 -11.77 10.43
N GLY A 15 -28.90 -11.77 11.71
CA GLY A 15 -27.59 -12.30 12.14
C GLY A 15 -27.46 -13.81 11.92
N ARG A 16 -28.54 -14.58 12.16
CA ARG A 16 -28.57 -16.03 11.89
C ARG A 16 -28.55 -16.34 10.38
N GLY A 17 -29.26 -15.55 9.56
CA GLY A 17 -29.21 -15.67 8.10
C GLY A 17 -27.82 -15.37 7.54
N GLY A 18 -27.14 -14.35 8.05
CA GLY A 18 -25.76 -14.02 7.66
C GLY A 18 -24.73 -15.08 8.07
N ALA A 19 -24.89 -15.65 9.27
CA ALA A 19 -24.01 -16.73 9.75
C ALA A 19 -24.21 -18.03 8.94
N VAL A 20 -25.45 -18.35 8.57
CA VAL A 20 -25.77 -19.52 7.75
C VAL A 20 -25.28 -19.34 6.31
N LEU A 21 -25.42 -18.14 5.74
CA LEU A 21 -24.90 -17.84 4.40
C LEU A 21 -23.36 -17.81 4.40
N GLY A 22 -22.73 -17.28 5.44
CA GLY A 22 -21.28 -17.27 5.61
C GLY A 22 -20.71 -18.69 5.79
N ALA A 23 -21.36 -19.53 6.59
CA ALA A 23 -20.97 -20.93 6.77
C ALA A 23 -21.19 -21.77 5.51
N GLY A 24 -22.28 -21.52 4.77
CA GLY A 24 -22.56 -22.16 3.48
C GLY A 24 -21.54 -21.77 2.41
N GLY A 25 -21.11 -20.50 2.35
CA GLY A 25 -20.06 -20.02 1.46
C GLY A 25 -18.68 -20.61 1.80
N ALA A 26 -18.37 -20.78 3.07
CA ALA A 26 -17.12 -21.38 3.53
C ALA A 26 -16.98 -22.87 3.16
N LEU A 27 -18.10 -23.59 3.06
CA LEU A 27 -18.13 -25.00 2.63
C LEU A 27 -17.88 -25.20 1.12
N VAL A 28 -18.02 -24.13 0.32
CA VAL A 28 -17.90 -24.20 -1.16
C VAL A 28 -16.51 -23.77 -1.64
N LEU A 29 -15.67 -23.13 -0.80
CA LEU A 29 -14.34 -22.66 -1.19
C LEU A 29 -13.28 -23.74 -0.89
N PRO A 30 -12.67 -24.37 -1.91
CA PRO A 30 -11.60 -25.35 -1.70
C PRO A 30 -10.35 -24.65 -1.16
N GLY A 31 -9.84 -25.13 -0.03
CA GLY A 31 -8.58 -24.67 0.56
C GLY A 31 -8.67 -24.08 1.97
N TRP A 32 -9.80 -24.20 2.64
CA TRP A 32 -9.97 -23.78 4.03
C TRP A 32 -9.80 -24.94 5.00
N ASP A 33 -8.81 -24.85 5.86
CA ASP A 33 -8.59 -25.83 6.92
C ASP A 33 -9.72 -25.77 7.97
N GLY A 34 -10.59 -26.70 7.86
CA GLY A 34 -11.75 -27.14 8.67
C GLY A 34 -12.29 -26.22 9.77
N ALA A 35 -11.70 -26.22 10.94
CA ALA A 35 -12.27 -25.54 12.11
C ALA A 35 -12.10 -23.99 12.09
N LEU A 36 -11.00 -23.46 11.56
CA LEU A 36 -10.72 -22.03 11.52
C LEU A 36 -11.61 -21.27 10.53
N SER A 37 -12.08 -21.93 9.47
CA SER A 37 -12.98 -21.36 8.48
C SER A 37 -14.36 -21.00 9.04
N LEU A 38 -14.80 -21.68 10.09
CA LEU A 38 -16.06 -21.42 10.78
C LEU A 38 -15.94 -20.28 11.81
N PHE A 39 -14.76 -20.06 12.39
CA PHE A 39 -14.57 -19.04 13.42
C PHE A 39 -14.63 -17.61 12.85
N VAL A 40 -14.17 -17.37 11.64
CA VAL A 40 -14.17 -16.02 11.03
C VAL A 40 -15.59 -15.53 10.74
N PRO A 41 -16.46 -16.26 10.01
CA PRO A 41 -17.85 -15.83 9.81
C PRO A 41 -18.64 -15.83 11.13
N LEU A 42 -18.31 -16.70 12.08
CA LEU A 42 -18.93 -16.71 13.40
C LEU A 42 -18.58 -15.44 14.18
N ILE A 43 -17.31 -15.03 14.21
CA ILE A 43 -16.87 -13.77 14.85
C ILE A 43 -17.49 -12.56 14.12
N LEU A 44 -17.49 -12.55 12.79
CA LEU A 44 -18.11 -11.48 12.00
C LEU A 44 -19.62 -11.34 12.23
N ALA A 45 -20.31 -12.47 12.46
CA ALA A 45 -21.74 -12.47 12.78
C ALA A 45 -22.00 -12.14 14.26
N LEU A 46 -21.11 -12.54 15.16
CA LEU A 46 -21.26 -12.35 16.60
C LEU A 46 -21.00 -10.90 17.01
N VAL A 47 -20.04 -10.21 16.34
CA VAL A 47 -19.76 -8.81 16.62
C VAL A 47 -20.98 -7.90 16.39
N PRO A 48 -21.64 -7.86 15.22
CA PRO A 48 -22.85 -7.06 15.05
C PRO A 48 -24.03 -7.60 15.86
N ALA A 49 -24.15 -8.92 16.06
CA ALA A 49 -25.22 -9.53 16.86
C ALA A 49 -25.16 -9.19 18.35
N VAL A 50 -23.97 -8.90 18.88
CA VAL A 50 -23.77 -8.47 20.27
C VAL A 50 -23.72 -6.94 20.38
N VAL A 51 -23.02 -6.27 19.47
CA VAL A 51 -22.80 -4.82 19.53
C VAL A 51 -24.08 -4.04 19.22
N LEU A 52 -24.88 -4.45 18.22
CA LEU A 52 -26.11 -3.75 17.86
C LEU A 52 -27.19 -3.80 18.95
N PRO A 53 -27.55 -4.94 19.54
CA PRO A 53 -28.51 -4.97 20.64
C PRO A 53 -27.94 -4.36 21.93
N ALA A 54 -26.63 -4.47 22.18
CA ALA A 54 -25.99 -3.82 23.32
C ALA A 54 -26.02 -2.29 23.20
N SER A 55 -25.75 -1.75 22.00
CA SER A 55 -25.83 -0.31 21.73
C SER A 55 -27.29 0.19 21.80
N ALA A 56 -28.24 -0.52 21.21
CA ALA A 56 -29.68 -0.17 21.27
C ALA A 56 -30.23 -0.20 22.70
N LEU A 57 -29.84 -1.19 23.51
CA LEU A 57 -30.18 -1.26 24.92
C LEU A 57 -29.50 -0.17 25.75
N ALA A 58 -28.27 0.21 25.41
CA ALA A 58 -27.55 1.31 26.04
C ALA A 58 -28.24 2.66 25.72
N GLU A 59 -28.63 2.89 24.47
CA GLU A 59 -29.36 4.10 24.04
C GLU A 59 -30.75 4.18 24.68
N ALA A 60 -31.53 3.09 24.69
CA ALA A 60 -32.82 3.04 25.35
C ALA A 60 -32.72 3.35 26.86
N ARG A 61 -31.68 2.83 27.52
CA ARG A 61 -31.42 3.12 28.94
C ARG A 61 -30.93 4.54 29.19
N THR A 62 -30.16 5.13 28.27
CA THR A 62 -29.69 6.51 28.40
C THR A 62 -30.83 7.52 28.21
N HIS A 63 -31.78 7.27 27.31
CA HIS A 63 -32.98 8.11 27.17
C HIS A 63 -33.86 8.05 28.43
N ALA A 64 -34.17 6.84 28.91
CA ALA A 64 -34.97 6.66 30.12
C ALA A 64 -34.32 7.26 31.40
N ARG A 65 -32.95 7.32 31.46
CA ARG A 65 -32.22 7.90 32.59
C ARG A 65 -32.05 9.43 32.52
N ARG A 66 -32.02 10.01 31.30
CA ARG A 66 -31.98 11.45 31.12
C ARG A 66 -33.28 12.08 31.65
N ASP A 67 -34.41 11.41 31.46
CA ASP A 67 -35.71 11.87 31.98
C ASP A 67 -35.79 11.79 33.52
N LEU A 68 -34.95 10.98 34.16
CA LEU A 68 -34.92 10.81 35.60
C LEU A 68 -33.78 11.56 36.33
N GLY A 69 -32.99 12.38 35.60
CA GLY A 69 -31.89 13.16 36.18
C GLY A 69 -30.75 12.35 36.81
N ALA A 70 -30.67 11.05 36.55
CA ALA A 70 -29.63 10.19 37.10
C ALA A 70 -28.31 10.29 36.32
N PRO A 71 -27.12 10.24 37.00
CA PRO A 71 -25.85 10.27 36.30
C PRO A 71 -25.68 9.04 35.40
N VAL A 72 -25.34 9.28 34.12
CA VAL A 72 -25.15 8.24 33.11
C VAL A 72 -23.82 7.52 33.35
N GLY A 73 -23.81 6.59 34.30
CA GLY A 73 -22.70 5.67 34.57
C GLY A 73 -22.90 4.38 33.77
N GLY A 74 -22.43 4.32 32.53
CA GLY A 74 -22.29 3.03 31.82
C GLY A 74 -21.29 2.15 32.58
N ARG A 75 -21.52 0.83 32.66
CA ARG A 75 -20.60 -0.11 33.34
C ARG A 75 -19.22 -0.05 32.68
N PRO A 76 -18.19 0.50 33.35
CA PRO A 76 -16.88 0.72 32.74
C PRO A 76 -16.23 -0.57 32.23
N TRP A 77 -16.55 -1.71 32.87
CA TRP A 77 -16.03 -3.02 32.48
C TRP A 77 -16.54 -3.51 31.12
N ALA A 78 -17.79 -3.21 30.75
CA ALA A 78 -18.35 -3.63 29.45
C ALA A 78 -17.64 -2.94 28.29
N ARG A 79 -17.32 -1.66 28.45
CA ARG A 79 -16.51 -0.91 27.48
C ARG A 79 -15.09 -1.49 27.38
N LEU A 80 -14.47 -1.75 28.53
CA LEU A 80 -13.15 -2.38 28.60
C LEU A 80 -13.13 -3.76 27.94
N ALA A 81 -14.19 -4.55 28.11
CA ALA A 81 -14.33 -5.87 27.48
C ALA A 81 -14.40 -5.76 25.95
N VAL A 82 -15.22 -4.83 25.42
CA VAL A 82 -15.33 -4.62 23.96
C VAL A 82 -13.99 -4.13 23.38
N GLU A 83 -13.35 -3.16 24.02
CA GLU A 83 -12.03 -2.66 23.59
C GLU A 83 -10.98 -3.79 23.63
N GLY A 84 -10.99 -4.61 24.67
CA GLY A 84 -10.10 -5.78 24.80
C GLY A 84 -10.32 -6.83 23.72
N VAL A 85 -11.58 -7.13 23.40
CA VAL A 85 -11.93 -8.06 22.32
C VAL A 85 -11.44 -7.57 20.96
N VAL A 86 -11.62 -6.28 20.66
CA VAL A 86 -11.14 -5.68 19.39
C VAL A 86 -9.62 -5.79 19.29
N LEU A 87 -8.89 -5.42 20.33
CA LEU A 87 -7.42 -5.49 20.33
C LEU A 87 -6.91 -6.93 20.24
N LEU A 88 -7.52 -7.86 20.96
CA LEU A 88 -7.17 -9.28 20.93
C LEU A 88 -7.48 -9.90 19.55
N ALA A 89 -8.63 -9.57 18.96
CA ALA A 89 -9.00 -10.05 17.63
C ALA A 89 -8.01 -9.52 16.57
N THR A 90 -7.60 -8.26 16.68
CA THR A 90 -6.59 -7.68 15.78
C THR A 90 -5.24 -8.36 15.97
N ALA A 91 -4.78 -8.54 17.20
CA ALA A 91 -3.52 -9.22 17.49
C ALA A 91 -3.52 -10.67 17.01
N ALA A 92 -4.63 -11.40 17.21
CA ALA A 92 -4.80 -12.77 16.73
C ALA A 92 -4.80 -12.84 15.19
N LEU A 93 -5.49 -11.91 14.52
CA LEU A 93 -5.49 -11.83 13.05
C LEU A 93 -4.09 -11.55 12.50
N VAL A 94 -3.38 -10.58 13.08
CA VAL A 94 -2.00 -10.25 12.70
C VAL A 94 -1.07 -11.44 12.91
N ALA A 95 -1.14 -12.09 14.08
CA ALA A 95 -0.33 -13.27 14.37
C ALA A 95 -0.63 -14.41 13.37
N LEU A 96 -1.90 -14.61 13.02
CA LEU A 96 -2.32 -15.63 12.07
C LEU A 96 -1.77 -15.33 10.66
N LEU A 97 -1.83 -14.07 10.21
CA LEU A 97 -1.27 -13.68 8.90
C LEU A 97 0.25 -13.83 8.86
N LEU A 98 0.95 -13.54 9.97
CA LEU A 98 2.41 -13.70 10.04
C LEU A 98 2.88 -15.16 10.09
N THR A 99 2.05 -16.06 10.60
CA THR A 99 2.39 -17.50 10.71
C THR A 99 1.98 -18.30 9.47
N ARG A 100 1.02 -17.81 8.69
CA ARG A 100 0.61 -18.47 7.44
C ARG A 100 1.62 -18.19 6.33
N ARG A 101 2.09 -19.25 5.69
CA ARG A 101 2.78 -19.12 4.40
C ARG A 101 1.74 -18.86 3.33
N THR A 102 1.91 -17.78 2.58
CA THR A 102 1.02 -17.40 1.47
C THR A 102 0.97 -18.52 0.44
N VAL A 103 -0.24 -18.99 0.14
CA VAL A 103 -0.46 -19.88 -1.01
C VAL A 103 -0.63 -18.98 -2.22
N ALA A 104 0.24 -19.12 -3.21
CA ALA A 104 0.19 -18.34 -4.44
C ALA A 104 -1.18 -18.50 -5.13
N GLY A 105 -1.81 -17.38 -5.45
CA GLY A 105 -3.01 -17.34 -6.29
C GLY A 105 -4.38 -17.27 -5.58
N ALA A 106 -4.46 -17.29 -4.24
CA ALA A 106 -5.72 -17.14 -3.51
C ALA A 106 -5.74 -15.84 -2.69
N VAL A 107 -6.78 -15.04 -2.84
CA VAL A 107 -7.02 -13.88 -1.96
C VAL A 107 -7.54 -14.41 -0.63
N ASP A 108 -6.76 -14.27 0.44
CA ASP A 108 -7.20 -14.67 1.78
C ASP A 108 -8.32 -13.71 2.26
N PRO A 109 -9.54 -14.21 2.53
CA PRO A 109 -10.64 -13.37 3.00
C PRO A 109 -10.36 -12.68 4.35
N LEU A 110 -9.37 -13.14 5.10
CA LEU A 110 -8.89 -12.45 6.31
C LEU A 110 -8.34 -11.05 6.02
N LEU A 111 -7.80 -10.82 4.81
CA LEU A 111 -7.31 -9.51 4.38
C LEU A 111 -8.44 -8.48 4.23
N ILE A 112 -9.67 -8.91 3.98
CA ILE A 112 -10.84 -8.02 3.89
C ILE A 112 -11.21 -7.46 5.28
N VAL A 113 -11.00 -8.24 6.34
CA VAL A 113 -11.34 -7.86 7.72
C VAL A 113 -10.24 -7.00 8.35
N LEU A 114 -9.02 -7.12 7.88
CA LEU A 114 -7.83 -6.47 8.44
C LEU A 114 -7.96 -4.93 8.55
N PRO A 115 -8.41 -4.20 7.50
CA PRO A 115 -8.56 -2.74 7.57
C PRO A 115 -9.52 -2.30 8.66
N VAL A 116 -10.63 -3.02 8.82
CA VAL A 116 -11.67 -2.70 9.82
C VAL A 116 -11.13 -2.90 11.23
N LEU A 117 -10.44 -4.02 11.48
CA LEU A 117 -9.87 -4.31 12.79
C LEU A 117 -8.70 -3.38 13.15
N LEU A 118 -7.80 -3.10 12.22
CA LEU A 118 -6.71 -2.15 12.45
C LEU A 118 -7.23 -0.73 12.69
N GLY A 119 -8.20 -0.28 11.89
CA GLY A 119 -8.83 1.01 12.08
C GLY A 119 -9.59 1.13 13.42
N ALA A 120 -10.32 0.09 13.80
CA ALA A 120 -11.00 0.01 15.10
C ALA A 120 -10.01 0.02 16.26
N SER A 121 -8.94 -0.78 16.18
CA SER A 121 -7.89 -0.85 17.21
C SER A 121 -7.14 0.48 17.34
N GLY A 122 -6.75 1.10 16.22
CA GLY A 122 -6.17 2.44 16.21
C GLY A 122 -7.07 3.48 16.85
N SER A 123 -8.38 3.40 16.58
CA SER A 123 -9.38 4.31 17.18
C SER A 123 -9.54 4.09 18.68
N VAL A 124 -9.55 2.83 19.14
CA VAL A 124 -9.57 2.50 20.58
C VAL A 124 -8.35 3.08 21.28
N LEU A 125 -7.17 2.87 20.70
CA LEU A 125 -5.92 3.41 21.26
C LEU A 125 -5.90 4.95 21.27
N ALA A 126 -6.32 5.59 20.19
CA ALA A 126 -6.41 7.05 20.10
C ALA A 126 -7.38 7.62 21.16
N LEU A 127 -8.55 6.99 21.34
CA LEU A 127 -9.51 7.39 22.38
C LEU A 127 -9.01 7.16 23.80
N ARG A 128 -8.07 6.24 24.01
CA ARG A 128 -7.40 6.00 25.29
C ARG A 128 -6.34 7.06 25.61
N VAL A 129 -5.60 7.50 24.58
CA VAL A 129 -4.54 8.50 24.72
C VAL A 129 -5.10 9.92 24.83
N LEU A 130 -6.24 10.21 24.22
CA LEU A 130 -6.83 11.54 24.17
C LEU A 130 -7.15 12.14 25.57
N PRO A 131 -7.81 11.43 26.52
CA PRO A 131 -8.14 12.02 27.84
C PRO A 131 -6.92 12.41 28.69
N PRO A 132 -5.88 11.58 28.83
CA PRO A 132 -4.67 11.97 29.58
C PRO A 132 -3.94 13.14 28.91
N LEU A 133 -3.88 13.16 27.55
CA LEU A 133 -3.27 14.26 26.81
C LEU A 133 -4.01 15.57 27.06
N LEU A 134 -5.34 15.57 26.97
CA LEU A 134 -6.17 16.74 27.31
C LEU A 134 -5.93 17.21 28.75
N GLY A 135 -5.77 16.28 29.70
CA GLY A 135 -5.44 16.61 31.08
C GLY A 135 -4.06 17.28 31.25
N VAL A 136 -3.08 16.91 30.43
CA VAL A 136 -1.76 17.56 30.41
C VAL A 136 -1.86 18.96 29.80
N ILE A 137 -2.61 19.09 28.69
CA ILE A 137 -2.81 20.37 28.00
C ILE A 137 -3.59 21.34 28.90
N GLU A 138 -4.62 20.87 29.60
CA GLU A 138 -5.40 21.67 30.57
C GLU A 138 -4.51 22.20 31.69
N ARG A 139 -3.65 21.35 32.27
CA ARG A 139 -2.68 21.75 33.33
C ARG A 139 -1.67 22.77 32.82
N ARG A 140 -1.21 22.66 31.58
CA ARG A 140 -0.31 23.66 30.99
C ARG A 140 -1.04 24.93 30.59
N GLY A 141 -2.25 24.83 30.05
CA GLY A 141 -3.10 25.96 29.70
C GLY A 141 -3.50 26.81 30.91
N ALA A 142 -3.69 26.19 32.09
CA ALA A 142 -3.96 26.91 33.33
C ALA A 142 -2.82 27.83 33.78
N ARG A 143 -1.60 27.65 33.26
CA ARG A 143 -0.42 28.49 33.53
C ARG A 143 -0.22 29.59 32.47
N MET A 144 -1.00 29.58 31.39
CA MET A 144 -0.90 30.56 30.32
C MET A 144 -1.95 31.67 30.51
N PRO A 145 -1.62 32.93 30.22
CA PRO A 145 -2.61 34.01 30.24
C PRO A 145 -3.58 33.84 29.09
N GLY A 146 -4.89 33.69 29.38
CA GLY A 146 -5.95 33.63 28.39
C GLY A 146 -7.06 32.63 28.72
N LEU A 147 -8.30 33.10 28.62
CA LEU A 147 -9.51 32.33 28.96
C LEU A 147 -9.69 31.11 28.01
N ILE A 148 -9.29 31.24 26.75
CA ILE A 148 -9.44 30.23 25.70
C ILE A 148 -8.53 29.02 25.99
N ALA A 149 -7.30 29.24 26.46
CA ALA A 149 -6.36 28.20 26.78
C ALA A 149 -6.81 27.31 27.96
N LEU A 150 -7.65 27.85 28.84
CA LEU A 150 -8.23 27.14 29.98
C LEU A 150 -9.56 26.46 29.62
N LEU A 151 -10.47 27.17 28.96
CA LEU A 151 -11.84 26.69 28.69
C LEU A 151 -11.90 25.68 27.55
N GLY A 152 -11.04 25.80 26.55
CA GLY A 152 -11.01 24.91 25.40
C GLY A 152 -10.77 23.44 25.77
N PRO A 153 -9.64 23.11 26.41
CA PRO A 153 -9.33 21.75 26.85
C PRO A 153 -10.29 21.20 27.91
N ALA A 154 -10.74 22.04 28.84
CA ALA A 154 -11.67 21.65 29.89
C ALA A 154 -13.03 21.23 29.31
N ARG A 155 -13.52 21.93 28.28
CA ARG A 155 -14.75 21.58 27.57
C ARG A 155 -14.56 20.32 26.73
N ALA A 156 -13.48 20.24 25.95
CA ALA A 156 -13.13 19.07 25.17
C ALA A 156 -13.06 17.79 26.01
N ARG A 157 -12.77 17.89 27.31
CA ARG A 157 -12.72 16.76 28.25
C ARG A 157 -14.09 16.35 28.79
N ARG A 158 -15.06 17.26 28.90
CA ARG A 158 -16.36 17.00 29.55
C ARG A 158 -17.39 16.32 28.67
N ASP A 159 -17.26 16.40 27.32
CA ASP A 159 -18.22 15.79 26.40
C ASP A 159 -17.59 14.66 25.56
N PRO A 160 -17.63 13.40 26.06
CA PRO A 160 -17.03 12.26 25.37
C PRO A 160 -17.79 11.83 24.11
N SER A 161 -19.10 12.12 24.00
CA SER A 161 -19.93 11.69 22.88
C SER A 161 -19.57 12.40 21.57
N VAL A 162 -19.19 13.67 21.64
CA VAL A 162 -18.83 14.51 20.49
C VAL A 162 -17.44 14.14 19.91
N ARG A 163 -16.63 13.37 20.64
CA ARG A 163 -15.24 13.06 20.26
C ARG A 163 -15.07 11.71 19.57
N THR A 164 -15.92 10.74 19.85
CA THR A 164 -15.72 9.36 19.41
C THR A 164 -15.82 9.22 17.90
N ALA A 165 -16.86 9.80 17.29
CA ALA A 165 -17.09 9.68 15.86
C ALA A 165 -16.02 10.38 15.00
N PRO A 166 -15.57 11.62 15.30
CA PRO A 166 -14.48 12.25 14.55
C PRO A 166 -13.16 11.49 14.67
N VAL A 167 -12.78 11.01 15.87
CA VAL A 167 -11.55 10.24 16.05
C VAL A 167 -11.57 8.96 15.21
N LEU A 168 -12.67 8.21 15.25
CA LEU A 168 -12.82 6.99 14.47
C LEU A 168 -12.76 7.30 12.97
N ALA A 169 -13.48 8.32 12.49
CA ALA A 169 -13.48 8.72 11.09
C ALA A 169 -12.07 9.13 10.60
N VAL A 170 -11.32 9.85 11.43
CA VAL A 170 -9.94 10.29 11.12
C VAL A 170 -8.98 9.10 11.08
N VAL A 171 -9.00 8.24 12.11
CA VAL A 171 -8.07 7.08 12.18
C VAL A 171 -8.30 6.14 11.00
N VAL A 172 -9.57 5.75 10.76
CA VAL A 172 -9.92 4.88 9.64
C VAL A 172 -9.61 5.57 8.31
N GLY A 173 -9.98 6.85 8.20
CA GLY A 173 -9.78 7.64 7.00
C GLY A 173 -8.32 7.76 6.58
N ILE A 174 -7.47 8.18 7.49
CA ILE A 174 -6.03 8.30 7.24
C ILE A 174 -5.45 6.91 7.01
N GLY A 175 -5.88 5.89 7.78
CA GLY A 175 -5.42 4.52 7.60
C GLY A 175 -5.66 3.99 6.19
N VAL A 176 -6.90 4.12 5.68
CA VAL A 176 -7.26 3.72 4.32
C VAL A 176 -6.51 4.54 3.27
N ALA A 177 -6.39 5.84 3.47
CA ALA A 177 -5.71 6.71 2.51
C ALA A 177 -4.20 6.41 2.42
N VAL A 178 -3.53 6.23 3.57
CA VAL A 178 -2.11 5.84 3.60
C VAL A 178 -1.92 4.48 2.95
N PHE A 179 -2.76 3.50 3.28
CA PHE A 179 -2.73 2.20 2.63
C PHE A 179 -2.87 2.33 1.10
N SER A 180 -3.86 3.07 0.63
CA SER A 180 -4.13 3.24 -0.80
C SER A 180 -2.93 3.81 -1.55
N VAL A 181 -2.29 4.83 -0.97
CA VAL A 181 -1.11 5.48 -1.59
C VAL A 181 0.11 4.59 -1.56
N VAL A 182 0.39 3.94 -0.42
CA VAL A 182 1.54 3.02 -0.30
C VAL A 182 1.36 1.82 -1.21
N PHE A 183 0.16 1.26 -1.29
CA PHE A 183 -0.13 0.13 -2.17
C PHE A 183 0.04 0.51 -3.65
N ALA A 184 -0.59 1.61 -4.09
CA ALA A 184 -0.46 2.10 -5.46
C ALA A 184 0.99 2.44 -5.81
N GLY A 185 1.72 3.10 -4.91
CA GLY A 185 3.15 3.39 -5.06
C GLY A 185 4.01 2.13 -5.18
N THR A 186 3.76 1.14 -4.33
CA THR A 186 4.48 -0.16 -4.35
C THR A 186 4.25 -0.90 -5.67
N VAL A 187 3.00 -0.95 -6.16
CA VAL A 187 2.69 -1.59 -7.45
C VAL A 187 3.33 -0.82 -8.60
N SER A 188 3.21 0.51 -8.63
CA SER A 188 3.83 1.36 -9.67
C SER A 188 5.37 1.22 -9.68
N ALA A 189 6.01 1.25 -8.51
CA ALA A 189 7.45 1.02 -8.40
C ALA A 189 7.84 -0.41 -8.81
N GLY A 190 6.98 -1.40 -8.51
CA GLY A 190 7.13 -2.77 -8.96
C GLY A 190 7.10 -2.89 -10.48
N ILE A 191 6.12 -2.29 -11.13
CA ILE A 191 6.00 -2.22 -12.60
C ILE A 191 7.24 -1.57 -13.21
N ALA A 192 7.67 -0.42 -12.68
CA ALA A 192 8.85 0.28 -13.16
C ALA A 192 10.13 -0.56 -13.05
N ARG A 193 10.31 -1.28 -11.93
CA ARG A 193 11.45 -2.21 -11.75
C ARG A 193 11.38 -3.40 -12.69
N THR A 194 10.20 -3.98 -12.87
CA THR A 194 10.00 -5.08 -13.82
C THR A 194 10.33 -4.62 -15.23
N ALA A 195 9.87 -3.44 -15.65
CA ALA A 195 10.18 -2.86 -16.94
C ALA A 195 11.68 -2.65 -17.13
N GLN A 196 12.38 -2.10 -16.13
CA GLN A 196 13.84 -1.94 -16.15
C GLN A 196 14.58 -3.29 -16.23
N THR A 197 14.14 -4.30 -15.46
CA THR A 197 14.73 -5.64 -15.50
C THR A 197 14.49 -6.33 -16.84
N ALA A 198 13.29 -6.21 -17.38
CA ALA A 198 12.92 -6.81 -18.66
C ALA A 198 13.64 -6.16 -19.84
N THR A 199 13.88 -4.85 -19.79
CA THR A 199 14.62 -4.13 -20.83
C THR A 199 16.12 -4.27 -20.66
N GLY A 200 16.64 -4.21 -19.43
CA GLY A 200 18.08 -4.33 -19.09
C GLY A 200 18.94 -3.14 -19.47
N ALA A 201 18.35 -2.13 -20.13
CA ALA A 201 19.01 -0.91 -20.62
C ALA A 201 17.94 0.21 -20.78
N ASP A 202 18.31 1.39 -21.32
CA ASP A 202 17.34 2.42 -21.70
C ASP A 202 16.61 2.05 -22.98
N LEU A 203 17.29 1.31 -23.86
CA LEU A 203 16.69 0.77 -25.09
C LEU A 203 17.23 -0.64 -25.34
N ARG A 204 16.34 -1.59 -25.51
CA ARG A 204 16.63 -2.94 -25.98
C ARG A 204 16.20 -3.04 -27.43
N ILE A 205 17.13 -3.46 -28.30
CA ILE A 205 16.92 -3.64 -29.72
C ILE A 205 16.99 -5.15 -30.00
N SER A 206 15.94 -5.75 -30.51
CA SER A 206 15.88 -7.17 -30.87
C SER A 206 15.77 -7.29 -32.38
N ALA A 207 16.70 -8.02 -32.95
CA ALA A 207 16.75 -8.32 -34.39
C ALA A 207 17.08 -9.80 -34.58
N GLY A 208 16.79 -10.37 -35.73
CA GLY A 208 17.20 -11.74 -36.01
C GLY A 208 18.73 -11.92 -36.02
N TYR A 209 19.42 -10.94 -36.57
CA TYR A 209 20.87 -10.84 -36.60
C TYR A 209 21.28 -9.38 -36.82
N VAL A 210 22.25 -8.92 -36.04
CA VAL A 210 22.89 -7.61 -36.22
C VAL A 210 24.33 -7.80 -36.68
N PRO A 211 24.71 -7.33 -37.87
CA PRO A 211 26.10 -7.33 -38.31
C PRO A 211 26.99 -6.51 -37.37
N PRO A 212 28.22 -6.93 -37.09
CA PRO A 212 29.13 -6.18 -36.23
C PRO A 212 29.32 -4.71 -36.64
N GLY A 213 29.42 -4.42 -37.92
CA GLY A 213 29.55 -3.03 -38.43
C GLY A 213 28.34 -2.14 -38.18
N GLU A 214 27.14 -2.72 -37.95
CA GLU A 214 25.94 -1.96 -37.59
C GLU A 214 25.93 -1.61 -36.08
N VAL A 215 26.62 -2.42 -35.26
CA VAL A 215 26.76 -2.13 -33.83
C VAL A 215 27.51 -0.82 -33.62
N GLU A 216 28.63 -0.62 -34.36
CA GLU A 216 29.41 0.63 -34.30
C GLU A 216 28.58 1.82 -34.84
N ARG A 217 27.76 1.60 -35.89
CA ARG A 217 26.88 2.65 -36.41
C ARG A 217 25.83 3.07 -35.38
N ILE A 218 25.25 2.12 -34.67
CA ILE A 218 24.27 2.38 -33.61
C ILE A 218 24.94 3.09 -32.44
N ALA A 219 26.14 2.70 -32.05
CA ALA A 219 26.92 3.40 -31.03
C ALA A 219 27.27 4.84 -31.39
N GLY A 220 27.31 5.17 -32.70
CA GLY A 220 27.53 6.52 -33.21
C GLY A 220 26.27 7.39 -33.31
N ILE A 221 25.09 6.88 -32.99
CA ILE A 221 23.82 7.66 -33.03
C ILE A 221 23.85 8.71 -31.91
N PRO A 222 23.53 10.00 -32.23
CA PRO A 222 23.45 11.04 -31.22
C PRO A 222 22.49 10.69 -30.10
N GLY A 223 22.97 10.77 -28.85
CA GLY A 223 22.20 10.41 -27.67
C GLY A 223 22.42 8.98 -27.17
N VAL A 224 23.08 8.11 -27.93
CA VAL A 224 23.54 6.79 -27.44
C VAL A 224 24.89 6.98 -26.75
N GLU A 225 25.01 6.58 -25.49
CA GLU A 225 26.26 6.64 -24.74
C GLU A 225 27.09 5.38 -24.88
N ARG A 226 26.43 4.22 -24.73
CA ARG A 226 27.09 2.90 -24.78
C ARG A 226 26.13 1.87 -25.37
N VAL A 227 26.73 0.86 -26.00
CA VAL A 227 26.00 -0.29 -26.56
C VAL A 227 26.67 -1.56 -26.09
N ALA A 228 25.88 -2.54 -25.65
CA ALA A 228 26.35 -3.87 -25.30
C ALA A 228 25.61 -4.92 -26.13
N PRO A 229 26.28 -5.66 -27.00
CA PRO A 229 25.68 -6.76 -27.74
C PRO A 229 25.45 -8.00 -26.87
N LEU A 230 24.34 -8.70 -27.10
CA LEU A 230 24.21 -10.10 -26.75
C LEU A 230 24.81 -10.92 -27.89
N TYR A 231 25.97 -11.52 -27.66
CA TYR A 231 26.71 -12.21 -28.71
C TYR A 231 26.13 -13.57 -29.10
N ALA A 232 25.41 -14.23 -28.17
CA ALA A 232 24.66 -15.45 -28.49
C ALA A 232 23.49 -15.68 -27.53
N ASP A 233 22.46 -16.33 -28.05
CA ASP A 233 21.28 -16.83 -27.32
C ASP A 233 20.99 -18.25 -27.85
N LEU A 234 21.56 -19.25 -27.19
CA LEU A 234 21.59 -20.64 -27.67
C LEU A 234 20.80 -21.57 -26.73
N ALA A 235 20.22 -22.61 -27.28
CA ALA A 235 19.76 -23.74 -26.49
C ALA A 235 20.96 -24.61 -26.11
N GLY A 236 21.04 -24.96 -24.84
CA GLY A 236 22.07 -25.82 -24.28
C GLY A 236 21.47 -26.94 -23.43
N GLU A 237 22.27 -27.92 -23.14
CA GLU A 237 21.96 -29.04 -22.24
C GLU A 237 22.96 -29.08 -21.10
N LEU A 238 22.47 -29.22 -19.89
CA LEU A 238 23.24 -29.34 -18.68
C LEU A 238 23.04 -30.74 -18.13
N ASP A 239 24.14 -31.44 -17.91
CA ASP A 239 24.14 -32.78 -17.31
C ASP A 239 24.20 -32.67 -15.78
N ALA A 240 23.11 -33.06 -15.13
CA ALA A 240 22.98 -33.11 -13.68
C ALA A 240 22.92 -34.57 -13.21
N GLY A 241 23.95 -35.34 -13.53
CA GLY A 241 24.07 -36.76 -13.22
C GLY A 241 23.03 -37.64 -13.93
N ALA A 242 21.94 -38.03 -13.28
CA ALA A 242 20.90 -38.89 -13.87
C ALA A 242 19.87 -38.11 -14.76
N ARG A 243 19.99 -36.81 -14.90
CA ARG A 243 19.03 -35.98 -15.62
C ARG A 243 19.74 -34.95 -16.49
N THR A 244 19.30 -34.82 -17.75
CA THR A 244 19.70 -33.71 -18.61
C THR A 244 18.65 -32.59 -18.50
N VAL A 245 19.10 -31.38 -18.23
CA VAL A 245 18.26 -30.19 -18.07
C VAL A 245 18.49 -29.27 -19.26
N ARG A 246 17.40 -28.90 -19.95
CA ARG A 246 17.48 -27.86 -21.00
C ARG A 246 17.68 -26.49 -20.38
N ILE A 247 18.69 -25.78 -20.87
CA ILE A 247 19.05 -24.43 -20.43
C ILE A 247 19.14 -23.48 -21.64
N ARG A 248 19.19 -22.18 -21.35
CA ARG A 248 19.65 -21.18 -22.34
C ARG A 248 21.05 -20.75 -21.99
N LEU A 249 21.89 -20.67 -23.00
CA LEU A 249 23.25 -20.15 -22.92
C LEU A 249 23.29 -18.76 -23.54
N TYR A 250 23.67 -17.77 -22.72
CA TYR A 250 23.85 -16.39 -23.15
C TYR A 250 25.34 -16.04 -23.15
N VAL A 251 25.80 -15.41 -24.23
CA VAL A 251 27.16 -14.91 -24.34
C VAL A 251 27.16 -13.41 -24.34
N VAL A 252 27.82 -12.80 -23.37
CA VAL A 252 27.90 -11.34 -23.20
C VAL A 252 29.37 -10.93 -23.04
N ASP A 253 29.68 -9.68 -23.37
CA ASP A 253 30.87 -9.04 -22.84
C ASP A 253 30.53 -8.43 -21.48
N ARG A 254 31.17 -8.93 -20.42
CA ARG A 254 30.88 -8.49 -19.04
C ARG A 254 31.11 -6.99 -18.86
N GLN A 255 32.17 -6.45 -19.48
CA GLN A 255 32.54 -5.04 -19.30
C GLN A 255 31.56 -4.11 -20.04
N GLU A 256 31.21 -4.47 -21.28
CA GLU A 256 30.24 -3.70 -22.08
C GLU A 256 28.85 -3.71 -21.42
N LEU A 257 28.39 -4.89 -20.98
CA LEU A 257 27.08 -5.02 -20.34
C LEU A 257 27.04 -4.31 -18.99
N ALA A 258 28.05 -4.47 -18.14
CA ALA A 258 28.14 -3.75 -16.87
C ALA A 258 28.17 -2.24 -17.07
N ALA A 259 28.84 -1.75 -18.12
CA ALA A 259 28.91 -0.32 -18.44
C ALA A 259 27.56 0.27 -18.90
N VAL A 260 26.76 -0.51 -19.65
CA VAL A 260 25.38 -0.13 -20.03
C VAL A 260 24.43 -0.16 -18.84
N GLN A 261 24.67 -1.06 -17.88
CA GLN A 261 23.83 -1.23 -16.69
C GLN A 261 24.29 -0.42 -15.49
N ASP A 262 25.32 0.38 -15.61
CA ASP A 262 25.89 1.17 -14.52
C ASP A 262 24.84 2.11 -13.90
N GLY A 263 24.81 2.16 -12.57
CA GLY A 263 23.85 2.96 -11.80
C GLY A 263 22.39 2.46 -11.84
N ARG A 264 22.07 1.33 -12.46
CA ARG A 264 20.72 0.78 -12.54
C ARG A 264 20.41 -0.15 -11.39
N ALA A 265 19.24 -0.03 -10.82
CA ALA A 265 18.78 -0.88 -9.72
C ALA A 265 18.60 -2.37 -10.14
N ALA A 266 18.44 -2.62 -11.44
CA ALA A 266 18.22 -3.95 -12.01
C ALA A 266 19.46 -4.51 -12.74
N ALA A 267 20.64 -3.95 -12.47
CA ALA A 267 21.89 -4.45 -13.04
C ALA A 267 22.14 -5.92 -12.65
N LEU A 268 22.58 -6.72 -13.62
CA LEU A 268 22.92 -8.12 -13.37
C LEU A 268 24.21 -8.20 -12.54
N PRO A 269 24.26 -9.06 -11.51
CA PRO A 269 25.46 -9.27 -10.72
C PRO A 269 26.47 -10.12 -11.50
N LEU A 270 27.28 -9.47 -12.34
CA LEU A 270 28.33 -10.12 -13.12
C LEU A 270 29.68 -9.95 -12.42
N PRO A 271 30.18 -10.96 -11.66
CA PRO A 271 31.42 -10.86 -10.93
C PRO A 271 32.63 -10.78 -11.90
N PRO A 272 33.73 -10.12 -11.50
CA PRO A 272 34.95 -10.06 -12.32
C PRO A 272 35.49 -11.44 -12.73
N ALA A 273 35.32 -12.44 -11.87
CA ALA A 273 35.71 -13.84 -12.13
C ALA A 273 35.07 -14.43 -13.39
N LEU A 274 33.95 -13.86 -13.90
CA LEU A 274 33.31 -14.32 -15.13
C LEU A 274 34.22 -14.15 -16.37
N SER A 275 35.08 -13.12 -16.39
CA SER A 275 36.01 -12.84 -17.49
C SER A 275 37.40 -13.42 -17.28
N GLU A 276 37.63 -14.16 -16.19
CA GLU A 276 38.91 -14.86 -15.98
C GLU A 276 39.05 -16.00 -16.97
N PRO A 277 40.30 -16.29 -17.43
CA PRO A 277 40.55 -17.43 -18.32
C PRO A 277 40.09 -18.75 -17.69
N ALA A 278 39.54 -19.64 -18.50
CA ALA A 278 39.14 -20.96 -18.06
C ALA A 278 40.35 -21.79 -17.60
N ASP A 279 40.44 -22.09 -16.30
CA ASP A 279 41.44 -22.99 -15.73
C ASP A 279 40.75 -24.32 -15.40
N GLY A 280 40.64 -25.17 -16.42
CA GLY A 280 40.00 -26.49 -16.33
C GLY A 280 38.47 -26.48 -16.29
N ALA A 281 37.83 -25.35 -15.99
CA ALA A 281 36.38 -25.18 -16.03
C ALA A 281 36.02 -23.75 -16.44
N VAL A 282 35.06 -23.58 -17.36
CA VAL A 282 34.63 -22.30 -17.88
C VAL A 282 33.82 -21.54 -16.80
N PRO A 283 34.20 -20.30 -16.44
CA PRO A 283 33.43 -19.53 -15.46
C PRO A 283 32.08 -19.12 -16.03
N VAL A 284 31.00 -19.34 -15.25
CA VAL A 284 29.62 -19.01 -15.66
C VAL A 284 28.84 -18.38 -14.50
N VAL A 285 27.90 -17.53 -14.84
CA VAL A 285 26.84 -17.08 -13.92
C VAL A 285 25.58 -17.87 -14.25
N ALA A 286 24.91 -18.42 -13.23
CA ALA A 286 23.74 -19.26 -13.41
C ALA A 286 22.49 -18.62 -12.77
N SER A 287 21.30 -18.94 -13.29
CA SER A 287 20.03 -18.55 -12.65
C SER A 287 19.82 -19.32 -11.34
N ARG A 288 19.19 -18.68 -10.37
CA ARG A 288 18.85 -19.34 -9.09
C ARG A 288 17.94 -20.53 -9.30
N ALA A 289 16.92 -20.42 -10.16
CA ALA A 289 16.03 -21.52 -10.49
C ALA A 289 16.78 -22.74 -11.08
N LEU A 290 17.86 -22.52 -11.82
CA LEU A 290 18.70 -23.62 -12.31
C LEU A 290 19.48 -24.26 -11.16
N LEU A 291 20.14 -23.45 -10.32
CA LEU A 291 20.94 -23.93 -9.19
C LEU A 291 20.06 -24.68 -8.18
N ASP A 292 18.89 -24.15 -7.84
CA ASP A 292 17.94 -24.83 -6.95
C ASP A 292 17.42 -26.15 -7.52
N LEU A 293 17.21 -26.21 -8.85
CA LEU A 293 16.74 -27.42 -9.52
C LEU A 293 17.78 -28.54 -9.50
N VAL A 294 19.06 -28.19 -9.67
CA VAL A 294 20.16 -29.19 -9.71
C VAL A 294 20.82 -29.42 -8.34
N GLY A 295 20.43 -28.63 -7.32
CA GLY A 295 20.96 -28.72 -5.96
C GLY A 295 22.43 -28.33 -5.85
N GLN A 296 22.86 -27.32 -6.63
CA GLN A 296 24.22 -26.82 -6.67
C GLN A 296 24.31 -25.36 -6.18
N GLU A 297 25.49 -24.95 -5.76
CA GLU A 297 25.74 -23.61 -5.23
C GLU A 297 26.86 -22.89 -6.01
N VAL A 298 27.07 -21.63 -5.69
CA VAL A 298 28.18 -20.84 -6.25
C VAL A 298 29.50 -21.44 -5.77
N GLY A 299 30.37 -21.74 -6.72
CA GLY A 299 31.65 -22.44 -6.52
C GLY A 299 31.68 -23.85 -7.10
N ASP A 300 30.50 -24.46 -7.29
CA ASP A 300 30.41 -25.82 -7.83
C ASP A 300 30.69 -25.87 -9.33
N VAL A 301 30.98 -27.07 -9.81
CA VAL A 301 31.25 -27.34 -11.23
C VAL A 301 30.07 -28.11 -11.82
N LEU A 302 29.54 -27.59 -12.93
CA LEU A 302 28.47 -28.16 -13.73
C LEU A 302 29.03 -28.64 -15.06
N GLU A 303 28.40 -29.61 -15.71
CA GLU A 303 28.78 -30.06 -17.04
C GLU A 303 27.75 -29.57 -18.07
N VAL A 304 28.19 -28.70 -18.98
CA VAL A 304 27.33 -28.10 -20.03
C VAL A 304 27.84 -28.60 -21.38
N GLY A 305 27.04 -29.43 -22.06
CA GLY A 305 27.41 -29.97 -23.35
C GLY A 305 28.74 -30.75 -23.34
N GLY A 306 29.07 -31.43 -22.24
CA GLY A 306 30.35 -32.14 -22.05
C GLY A 306 31.53 -31.26 -21.62
N THR A 307 31.32 -29.95 -21.40
CA THR A 307 32.37 -29.03 -20.96
C THR A 307 32.16 -28.67 -19.48
N PRO A 308 33.20 -28.84 -18.62
CA PRO A 308 33.13 -28.42 -17.23
C PRO A 308 32.96 -26.90 -17.12
N THR A 309 31.97 -26.47 -16.34
CA THR A 309 31.69 -25.06 -16.09
C THR A 309 31.64 -24.78 -14.60
N ARG A 310 32.35 -23.76 -14.12
CA ARG A 310 32.35 -23.35 -12.72
C ARG A 310 31.37 -22.19 -12.48
N VAL A 311 30.47 -22.36 -11.55
CA VAL A 311 29.53 -21.30 -11.15
C VAL A 311 30.25 -20.23 -10.33
N VAL A 312 30.52 -19.07 -10.92
CA VAL A 312 31.18 -17.93 -10.26
C VAL A 312 30.18 -16.92 -9.68
N GLY A 313 28.90 -17.06 -9.98
CA GLY A 313 27.87 -16.22 -9.47
C GLY A 313 26.45 -16.73 -9.72
N ALA A 314 25.51 -16.27 -8.92
CA ALA A 314 24.08 -16.55 -9.09
C ALA A 314 23.33 -15.24 -9.37
N ALA A 315 22.40 -15.28 -10.33
CA ALA A 315 21.59 -14.12 -10.68
C ALA A 315 20.09 -14.44 -10.66
N PRO A 316 19.20 -13.43 -10.61
CA PRO A 316 17.75 -13.62 -10.64
C PRO A 316 17.30 -14.41 -11.87
N ASP A 317 16.17 -15.11 -11.77
CA ASP A 317 15.68 -16.00 -12.85
C ASP A 317 15.28 -15.25 -14.12
N LEU A 318 14.80 -14.01 -14.00
CA LEU A 318 14.54 -13.13 -15.13
C LEU A 318 15.76 -12.28 -15.47
N VAL A 319 16.10 -12.33 -16.74
CA VAL A 319 17.15 -11.52 -17.36
C VAL A 319 16.59 -10.81 -18.59
N PRO A 320 17.19 -9.70 -19.03
CA PRO A 320 16.72 -8.95 -20.21
C PRO A 320 16.91 -9.70 -21.54
N PHE A 321 17.46 -10.90 -21.50
CA PHE A 321 17.79 -11.68 -22.69
C PHE A 321 16.65 -12.59 -23.17
N GLY A 322 15.63 -12.85 -22.34
CA GLY A 322 14.50 -13.70 -22.71
C GLY A 322 13.66 -14.13 -21.52
N SER A 323 12.65 -14.97 -21.79
CA SER A 323 11.72 -15.50 -20.77
C SER A 323 12.17 -16.80 -20.11
N ALA A 324 13.35 -17.32 -20.47
CA ALA A 324 13.87 -18.55 -19.87
C ALA A 324 14.25 -18.31 -18.40
N THR A 325 13.80 -19.20 -17.52
CA THR A 325 14.14 -19.16 -16.08
C THR A 325 15.36 -20.01 -15.76
N ARG A 326 15.76 -20.91 -16.65
CA ARG A 326 16.93 -21.80 -16.51
C ARG A 326 17.95 -21.41 -17.56
N TRP A 327 18.97 -20.69 -17.15
CA TRP A 327 19.98 -20.15 -18.05
C TRP A 327 21.34 -20.04 -17.36
N ILE A 328 22.39 -19.97 -18.19
CA ILE A 328 23.74 -19.59 -17.81
C ILE A 328 24.23 -18.44 -18.70
N ILE A 329 25.10 -17.62 -18.14
CA ILE A 329 25.82 -16.55 -18.84
C ILE A 329 27.30 -16.90 -18.83
N VAL A 330 27.93 -16.77 -19.98
CA VAL A 330 29.39 -16.88 -20.14
C VAL A 330 29.93 -15.58 -20.73
N ASP A 331 31.16 -15.22 -20.38
CA ASP A 331 31.84 -14.09 -20.98
C ASP A 331 32.29 -14.44 -22.41
N ARG A 332 32.27 -13.45 -23.29
CA ARG A 332 32.72 -13.57 -24.68
C ARG A 332 34.15 -14.14 -24.79
N ALA A 333 35.04 -13.79 -23.84
CA ALA A 333 36.41 -14.26 -23.82
C ALA A 333 36.49 -15.79 -23.70
N ASN A 334 35.54 -16.42 -22.99
CA ASN A 334 35.49 -17.85 -22.72
C ASN A 334 34.48 -18.62 -23.58
N ALA A 335 33.79 -17.94 -24.51
CA ALA A 335 32.70 -18.53 -25.31
C ALA A 335 33.19 -19.64 -26.25
N ALA A 336 34.42 -19.57 -26.73
CA ALA A 336 35.02 -20.55 -27.61
C ALA A 336 35.19 -21.92 -26.93
N ASP A 337 35.40 -21.95 -25.60
CA ASP A 337 35.57 -23.18 -24.82
C ASP A 337 34.23 -23.95 -24.68
N LEU A 338 33.10 -23.28 -24.90
CA LEU A 338 31.77 -23.88 -25.00
C LEU A 338 31.31 -24.10 -26.46
N ASP A 339 32.26 -24.15 -27.41
CA ASP A 339 32.06 -24.34 -28.86
C ASP A 339 31.20 -23.23 -29.52
N VAL A 340 31.08 -22.06 -28.90
CA VAL A 340 30.42 -20.89 -29.49
C VAL A 340 31.40 -20.12 -30.35
N ARG A 341 31.61 -20.58 -31.57
CA ARG A 341 32.66 -20.03 -32.47
C ARG A 341 32.20 -18.91 -33.38
N ARG A 342 30.87 -18.76 -33.58
CA ARG A 342 30.29 -17.72 -34.45
C ARG A 342 29.18 -17.00 -33.68
N PRO A 343 29.50 -15.82 -33.13
CA PRO A 343 28.44 -15.03 -32.47
C PRO A 343 27.42 -14.58 -33.50
N ALA A 344 26.15 -14.83 -33.19
CA ALA A 344 25.03 -14.24 -33.92
C ALA A 344 24.39 -13.23 -32.96
N ILE A 345 24.59 -11.93 -33.17
CA ILE A 345 24.09 -10.86 -32.28
C ILE A 345 22.57 -10.72 -32.46
N PRO A 346 21.74 -11.32 -31.61
CA PRO A 346 20.29 -11.25 -31.75
C PRO A 346 19.71 -10.00 -31.08
N ARG A 347 20.44 -9.38 -30.15
CA ARG A 347 19.98 -8.24 -29.36
C ARG A 347 21.12 -7.28 -29.03
N LEU A 348 20.74 -6.00 -28.88
CA LEU A 348 21.60 -4.94 -28.39
C LEU A 348 20.94 -4.26 -27.20
N PHE A 349 21.76 -3.83 -26.25
CA PHE A 349 21.36 -3.03 -25.09
C PHE A 349 22.06 -1.67 -25.20
N ALA A 350 21.30 -0.58 -25.23
CA ALA A 350 21.84 0.75 -25.34
C ALA A 350 21.53 1.58 -24.09
N SER A 351 22.53 2.27 -23.55
CA SER A 351 22.34 3.35 -22.60
C SER A 351 22.25 4.69 -23.33
N LEU A 352 21.32 5.53 -22.89
CA LEU A 352 21.06 6.84 -23.49
C LEU A 352 21.56 7.96 -22.58
N ALA A 353 22.03 9.05 -23.18
CA ALA A 353 22.41 10.24 -22.43
C ALA A 353 21.17 10.85 -21.72
N PRO A 354 21.34 11.44 -20.53
CA PRO A 354 20.25 12.06 -19.81
C PRO A 354 19.53 13.12 -20.66
N GLY A 355 18.20 13.01 -20.76
CA GLY A 355 17.38 13.93 -21.55
C GLY A 355 17.26 13.59 -23.04
N THR A 356 17.84 12.48 -23.50
CA THR A 356 17.66 12.01 -24.87
C THR A 356 16.25 11.47 -25.09
N ASP A 357 15.63 11.84 -26.20
CA ASP A 357 14.36 11.27 -26.62
C ASP A 357 14.56 9.84 -27.16
N ALA A 358 14.10 8.86 -26.43
CA ALA A 358 14.18 7.45 -26.81
C ALA A 358 13.47 7.16 -28.14
N ALA A 359 12.41 7.91 -28.49
CA ALA A 359 11.69 7.73 -29.75
C ALA A 359 12.51 8.21 -30.94
N ALA A 360 13.27 9.29 -30.78
CA ALA A 360 14.19 9.78 -31.82
C ALA A 360 15.33 8.77 -32.07
N VAL A 361 15.86 8.17 -30.99
CA VAL A 361 16.90 7.13 -31.11
C VAL A 361 16.30 5.85 -31.76
N ASP A 362 15.09 5.46 -31.39
CA ASP A 362 14.40 4.32 -32.02
C ASP A 362 14.25 4.51 -33.54
N ALA A 363 13.80 5.69 -33.97
CA ALA A 363 13.71 6.01 -35.39
C ALA A 363 15.06 5.91 -36.11
N ALA A 364 16.14 6.44 -35.50
CA ALA A 364 17.49 6.36 -36.06
C ALA A 364 18.02 4.92 -36.10
N VAL A 365 17.71 4.10 -35.12
CA VAL A 365 18.08 2.66 -35.12
C VAL A 365 17.34 1.91 -36.21
N ARG A 366 16.05 2.23 -36.46
CA ARG A 366 15.27 1.64 -37.57
C ARG A 366 15.80 2.06 -38.94
N ASP A 367 16.34 3.26 -39.07
CA ASP A 367 17.00 3.69 -40.31
C ASP A 367 18.30 2.88 -40.58
N VAL A 368 18.98 2.41 -39.51
CA VAL A 368 20.21 1.60 -39.63
C VAL A 368 19.91 0.14 -39.90
N LEU A 369 18.99 -0.48 -39.13
CA LEU A 369 18.73 -1.92 -39.16
C LEU A 369 17.52 -2.32 -40.00
N GLY A 370 16.72 -1.36 -40.46
CA GLY A 370 15.47 -1.61 -41.15
C GLY A 370 14.23 -1.67 -40.24
N PRO A 371 13.03 -1.77 -40.82
CA PRO A 371 11.78 -1.71 -40.08
C PRO A 371 11.44 -2.99 -39.28
N ASP A 372 12.02 -4.12 -39.62
CA ASP A 372 11.69 -5.43 -39.05
C ASP A 372 12.40 -5.71 -37.72
N ILE A 373 12.69 -4.67 -36.96
CA ILE A 373 13.28 -4.78 -35.61
C ILE A 373 12.26 -4.45 -34.54
N GLU A 374 12.41 -5.12 -33.41
CA GLU A 374 11.65 -4.81 -32.21
C GLU A 374 12.53 -4.01 -31.24
N THR A 375 12.08 -2.81 -30.93
CA THR A 375 12.73 -1.96 -29.93
C THR A 375 11.83 -1.85 -28.72
N THR A 376 12.42 -1.94 -27.53
CA THR A 376 11.67 -1.86 -26.27
C THR A 376 12.38 -0.93 -25.31
N ALA A 377 11.68 0.12 -24.88
CA ALA A 377 12.10 1.00 -23.81
C ALA A 377 11.33 0.69 -22.52
N PRO A 378 11.90 0.91 -21.32
CA PRO A 378 11.20 0.68 -20.05
C PRO A 378 9.86 1.43 -19.96
N GLY A 379 9.81 2.67 -20.50
CA GLY A 379 8.60 3.47 -20.53
C GLY A 379 7.43 2.81 -21.26
N GLN A 380 7.68 2.14 -22.37
CA GLN A 380 6.66 1.41 -23.15
C GLN A 380 6.06 0.26 -22.34
N ILE A 381 6.90 -0.52 -21.62
CA ILE A 381 6.43 -1.60 -20.75
C ILE A 381 5.59 -1.05 -19.59
N VAL A 382 6.04 0.08 -18.99
CA VAL A 382 5.28 0.75 -17.93
C VAL A 382 3.92 1.23 -18.44
N GLU A 383 3.86 1.80 -19.63
CA GLU A 383 2.63 2.27 -20.26
C GLU A 383 1.68 1.08 -20.52
N GLU A 384 2.15 0.02 -21.18
CA GLU A 384 1.38 -1.20 -21.45
C GLU A 384 0.80 -1.83 -20.19
N LEU A 385 1.63 -2.02 -19.13
CA LEU A 385 1.16 -2.57 -17.86
C LEU A 385 0.24 -1.61 -17.09
N SER A 386 0.42 -0.29 -17.25
CA SER A 386 -0.44 0.72 -16.61
C SER A 386 -1.78 0.89 -17.32
N GLU A 387 -1.87 0.51 -18.59
CA GLU A 387 -3.11 0.50 -19.36
C GLU A 387 -3.95 -0.76 -19.12
N ASP A 388 -3.38 -1.78 -18.48
CA ASP A 388 -4.11 -3.00 -18.13
C ASP A 388 -5.41 -2.66 -17.36
N PRO A 389 -6.58 -3.14 -17.82
CA PRO A 389 -7.86 -2.86 -17.18
C PRO A 389 -7.90 -3.24 -15.71
N ALA A 390 -7.20 -4.31 -15.29
CA ALA A 390 -7.15 -4.74 -13.91
C ALA A 390 -6.38 -3.73 -13.04
N TYR A 391 -5.23 -3.24 -13.51
CA TYR A 391 -4.46 -2.21 -12.82
C TYR A 391 -5.26 -0.91 -12.68
N ARG A 392 -5.85 -0.41 -13.78
CA ARG A 392 -6.66 0.81 -13.79
C ARG A 392 -7.86 0.72 -12.84
N LEU A 393 -8.54 -0.43 -12.81
CA LEU A 393 -9.66 -0.67 -11.90
C LEU A 393 -9.22 -0.61 -10.43
N VAL A 394 -8.09 -1.23 -10.07
CA VAL A 394 -7.55 -1.21 -8.71
C VAL A 394 -7.19 0.22 -8.30
N VAL A 395 -6.46 0.97 -9.13
CA VAL A 395 -6.08 2.36 -8.85
C VAL A 395 -7.32 3.26 -8.71
N ALA A 396 -8.31 3.10 -9.61
CA ALA A 396 -9.57 3.85 -9.54
C ALA A 396 -10.37 3.52 -8.27
N ALA A 397 -10.43 2.24 -7.87
CA ALA A 397 -11.09 1.82 -6.63
C ALA A 397 -10.41 2.41 -5.38
N LEU A 398 -9.07 2.41 -5.34
CA LEU A 398 -8.31 3.02 -4.24
C LEU A 398 -8.52 4.54 -4.18
N ALA A 399 -8.51 5.22 -5.34
CA ALA A 399 -8.80 6.66 -5.41
C ALA A 399 -10.23 6.96 -4.96
N ALA A 400 -11.22 6.19 -5.41
CA ALA A 400 -12.61 6.32 -4.98
C ALA A 400 -12.76 6.09 -3.47
N ALA A 401 -12.07 5.10 -2.91
CA ALA A 401 -12.05 4.87 -1.46
C ALA A 401 -11.48 6.08 -0.69
N CYS A 402 -10.39 6.67 -1.17
CA CYS A 402 -9.81 7.89 -0.57
C CYS A 402 -10.80 9.06 -0.59
N VAL A 403 -11.48 9.29 -1.73
CA VAL A 403 -12.49 10.36 -1.86
C VAL A 403 -13.67 10.10 -0.93
N LEU A 404 -14.20 8.87 -0.92
CA LEU A 404 -15.33 8.50 -0.06
C LEU A 404 -15.02 8.71 1.42
N VAL A 405 -13.83 8.29 1.86
CA VAL A 405 -13.40 8.44 3.25
C VAL A 405 -13.16 9.91 3.60
N ALA A 406 -12.60 10.71 2.69
CA ALA A 406 -12.45 12.15 2.89
C ALA A 406 -13.81 12.86 3.03
N LEU A 407 -14.81 12.46 2.22
CA LEU A 407 -16.19 12.95 2.33
C LEU A 407 -16.82 12.53 3.66
N LEU A 408 -16.67 11.28 4.07
CA LEU A 408 -17.17 10.80 5.36
C LEU A 408 -16.55 11.55 6.53
N LEU A 409 -15.26 11.84 6.48
CA LEU A 409 -14.59 12.67 7.47
C LEU A 409 -15.21 14.08 7.51
N GLY A 410 -15.33 14.72 6.34
CA GLY A 410 -15.92 16.06 6.22
C GLY A 410 -17.33 16.12 6.79
N ILE A 411 -18.19 15.16 6.44
CA ILE A 411 -19.56 15.04 6.95
C ILE A 411 -19.55 14.81 8.47
N THR A 412 -18.73 13.90 8.97
CA THR A 412 -18.66 13.58 10.40
C THR A 412 -18.24 14.78 11.23
N VAL A 413 -17.23 15.53 10.77
CA VAL A 413 -16.78 16.77 11.44
C VAL A 413 -17.88 17.83 11.37
N ALA A 414 -18.51 18.04 10.21
CA ALA A 414 -19.58 19.01 10.04
C ALA A 414 -20.78 18.71 10.94
N VAL A 415 -21.26 17.45 10.94
CA VAL A 415 -22.38 17.01 11.80
C VAL A 415 -22.05 17.19 13.27
N THR A 416 -20.86 16.80 13.69
CA THR A 416 -20.40 16.97 15.08
C THR A 416 -20.41 18.44 15.50
N LEU A 417 -19.94 19.32 14.61
CA LEU A 417 -19.93 20.76 14.88
C LEU A 417 -21.33 21.37 14.86
N VAL A 418 -22.23 20.93 13.99
CA VAL A 418 -23.63 21.42 13.96
C VAL A 418 -24.38 20.96 15.21
N LEU A 419 -24.26 19.70 15.60
CA LEU A 419 -24.92 19.19 16.83
C LEU A 419 -24.43 19.92 18.09
N GLY A 420 -23.15 20.30 18.15
CA GLY A 420 -22.59 21.09 19.25
C GLY A 420 -22.92 22.58 19.20
N ALA A 421 -23.54 23.09 18.12
CA ALA A 421 -23.73 24.55 17.91
C ALA A 421 -24.64 25.21 18.95
N ALA A 422 -25.73 24.57 19.34
CA ALA A 422 -26.71 25.13 20.32
C ALA A 422 -26.05 25.35 21.70
N GLY A 423 -25.29 24.36 22.18
CA GLY A 423 -24.57 24.50 23.45
C GLY A 423 -23.42 25.54 23.41
N ARG A 424 -22.78 25.69 22.22
CA ARG A 424 -21.77 26.74 22.01
C ARG A 424 -22.37 28.14 21.96
N GLY A 425 -23.54 28.30 21.32
CA GLY A 425 -24.19 29.58 21.18
C GLY A 425 -24.46 30.27 22.53
N ARG A 426 -24.98 29.52 23.51
CA ARG A 426 -25.21 30.01 24.87
C ARG A 426 -23.92 30.43 25.56
N LEU A 427 -22.85 29.64 25.42
CA LEU A 427 -21.56 29.93 26.05
C LEU A 427 -20.89 31.16 25.41
N LEU A 428 -20.91 31.25 24.07
CA LEU A 428 -20.36 32.39 23.35
C LEU A 428 -21.15 33.69 23.63
N ALA A 429 -22.46 33.62 23.80
CA ALA A 429 -23.28 34.76 24.23
C ALA A 429 -22.84 35.25 25.61
N LEU A 430 -22.67 34.35 26.58
CA LEU A 430 -22.14 34.67 27.92
C LEU A 430 -20.73 35.27 27.86
N LEU A 431 -19.82 34.69 27.05
CA LEU A 431 -18.46 35.20 26.92
C LEU A 431 -18.42 36.60 26.27
N ARG A 432 -19.32 36.87 25.33
CA ARG A 432 -19.44 38.21 24.69
C ARG A 432 -19.86 39.29 25.68
N THR A 433 -20.72 38.97 26.65
CA THR A 433 -21.05 39.93 27.73
C THR A 433 -19.85 40.26 28.60
N LEU A 434 -18.83 39.37 28.65
CA LEU A 434 -17.56 39.55 29.33
C LEU A 434 -16.46 40.14 28.43
N GLY A 435 -16.81 40.64 27.21
CA GLY A 435 -15.86 41.31 26.32
C GLY A 435 -15.09 40.39 25.34
N HIS A 436 -15.56 39.16 25.13
CA HIS A 436 -14.94 38.22 24.17
C HIS A 436 -15.16 38.71 22.71
N ARG A 437 -14.08 38.65 21.92
CA ARG A 437 -14.08 39.11 20.52
C ARG A 437 -14.56 38.01 19.57
N ARG A 438 -15.35 38.37 18.54
CA ARG A 438 -15.81 37.41 17.49
C ARG A 438 -14.67 36.62 16.80
N ARG A 439 -13.47 37.18 16.77
CA ARG A 439 -12.30 36.49 16.18
C ARG A 439 -11.86 35.27 16.99
N ASP A 440 -12.17 35.26 18.26
CA ASP A 440 -11.76 34.19 19.19
C ASP A 440 -12.77 33.03 19.18
N ASP A 441 -13.93 33.18 18.57
CA ASP A 441 -14.95 32.14 18.41
C ASP A 441 -14.38 30.92 17.63
N LEU A 442 -13.58 31.20 16.58
CA LEU A 442 -12.91 30.14 15.80
C LEU A 442 -11.92 29.33 16.65
N ALA A 443 -11.20 29.99 17.56
CA ALA A 443 -10.25 29.33 18.44
C ALA A 443 -10.96 28.36 19.41
N VAL A 444 -12.15 28.71 19.91
CA VAL A 444 -12.97 27.83 20.75
C VAL A 444 -13.41 26.58 19.99
N VAL A 445 -13.86 26.75 18.74
CA VAL A 445 -14.26 25.63 17.86
C VAL A 445 -13.03 24.77 17.49
N ALA A 446 -11.91 25.39 17.17
CA ALA A 446 -10.67 24.67 16.86
C ALA A 446 -10.22 23.80 18.04
N TRP A 447 -10.28 24.29 19.27
CA TRP A 447 -9.95 23.53 20.47
C TRP A 447 -10.86 22.32 20.71
N GLU A 448 -12.06 22.29 20.14
CA GLU A 448 -12.97 21.14 20.23
C GLU A 448 -12.53 19.99 19.33
N VAL A 449 -11.95 20.28 18.16
CA VAL A 449 -11.64 19.30 17.11
C VAL A 449 -10.15 18.99 17.00
N MET A 450 -9.27 20.02 17.12
CA MET A 450 -7.83 19.88 16.90
C MET A 450 -7.14 18.85 17.81
N PRO A 451 -7.42 18.73 19.10
CA PRO A 451 -6.77 17.72 19.93
C PRO A 451 -7.16 16.29 19.52
N ALA A 452 -8.42 16.10 19.09
CA ALA A 452 -8.90 14.82 18.59
C ALA A 452 -8.19 14.44 17.28
N LEU A 453 -8.04 15.40 16.35
CA LEU A 453 -7.29 15.22 15.11
C LEU A 453 -5.80 14.94 15.39
N ALA A 454 -5.17 15.72 16.27
CA ALA A 454 -3.75 15.58 16.60
C ALA A 454 -3.40 14.21 17.19
N VAL A 455 -4.33 13.62 17.96
CA VAL A 455 -4.16 12.26 18.48
C VAL A 455 -4.51 11.22 17.44
N ALA A 456 -5.60 11.38 16.68
CA ALA A 456 -6.05 10.39 15.72
C ALA A 456 -5.08 10.21 14.54
N LEU A 457 -4.40 11.28 14.11
CA LEU A 457 -3.49 11.28 12.97
C LEU A 457 -2.36 10.25 13.09
N PRO A 458 -1.53 10.22 14.17
CA PRO A 458 -0.47 9.23 14.30
C PRO A 458 -1.00 7.79 14.36
N PHE A 459 -2.14 7.55 14.99
CA PHE A 459 -2.75 6.22 15.03
C PHE A 459 -3.29 5.78 13.66
N GLY A 460 -3.84 6.71 12.88
CA GLY A 460 -4.23 6.45 11.49
C GLY A 460 -3.03 6.11 10.61
N LEU A 461 -1.92 6.86 10.76
CA LEU A 461 -0.68 6.59 10.05
C LEU A 461 -0.11 5.21 10.37
N VAL A 462 -0.03 4.86 11.65
CA VAL A 462 0.47 3.55 12.09
C VAL A 462 -0.46 2.43 11.60
N ALA A 463 -1.77 2.62 11.68
CA ALA A 463 -2.74 1.63 11.17
C ALA A 463 -2.60 1.44 9.65
N GLY A 464 -2.47 2.53 8.88
CA GLY A 464 -2.30 2.47 7.43
C GLY A 464 -0.97 1.84 7.01
N ALA A 465 0.13 2.21 7.67
CA ALA A 465 1.44 1.62 7.41
C ALA A 465 1.47 0.13 7.79
N GLY A 466 0.90 -0.24 8.94
CA GLY A 466 0.77 -1.63 9.36
C GLY A 466 -0.07 -2.46 8.41
N MET A 467 -1.18 -1.90 7.91
CA MET A 467 -2.03 -2.52 6.91
C MET A 467 -1.28 -2.73 5.59
N SER A 468 -0.53 -1.73 5.12
CA SER A 468 0.29 -1.83 3.91
C SER A 468 1.32 -2.95 4.02
N TRP A 469 2.04 -2.99 5.15
CA TRP A 469 3.05 -4.01 5.40
C TRP A 469 2.46 -5.42 5.44
N LEU A 470 1.33 -5.62 6.12
CA LEU A 470 0.66 -6.92 6.22
C LEU A 470 0.06 -7.37 4.88
N VAL A 471 -0.63 -6.47 4.18
CA VAL A 471 -1.31 -6.81 2.92
C VAL A 471 -0.30 -7.09 1.82
N ILE A 472 0.73 -6.24 1.65
CA ILE A 472 1.77 -6.44 0.64
C ILE A 472 2.61 -7.68 0.95
N GLY A 473 2.83 -8.00 2.23
CA GLY A 473 3.50 -9.24 2.63
C GLY A 473 2.65 -10.50 2.46
N ALA A 474 1.32 -10.37 2.44
CA ALA A 474 0.39 -11.48 2.35
C ALA A 474 -0.12 -11.76 0.92
N ILE A 475 -0.05 -10.78 0.02
CA ILE A 475 -0.50 -10.91 -1.38
C ILE A 475 0.70 -11.12 -2.28
N ASP A 476 0.60 -12.10 -3.19
CA ASP A 476 1.57 -12.25 -4.28
C ASP A 476 1.29 -11.21 -5.37
N LEU A 477 2.09 -10.14 -5.38
CA LEU A 477 1.97 -9.05 -6.35
C LEU A 477 2.69 -9.32 -7.67
N ARG A 478 3.41 -10.45 -7.81
CA ARG A 478 4.16 -10.78 -9.03
C ARG A 478 3.29 -10.77 -10.27
N GLY A 479 2.08 -11.34 -10.17
CA GLY A 479 1.10 -11.34 -11.26
C GLY A 479 0.62 -9.95 -11.68
N PHE A 480 0.57 -9.00 -10.76
CA PHE A 480 0.16 -7.61 -11.03
C PHE A 480 1.28 -6.74 -11.60
N VAL A 481 2.53 -7.00 -11.21
CA VAL A 481 3.68 -6.22 -11.69
C VAL A 481 4.37 -6.85 -12.90
N GLY A 482 3.90 -8.01 -13.35
CA GLY A 482 4.51 -8.75 -14.48
C GLY A 482 5.92 -9.27 -14.17
N GLY A 483 6.33 -9.35 -12.89
CA GLY A 483 7.67 -9.72 -12.46
C GLY A 483 7.74 -11.06 -11.74
N VAL A 484 8.96 -11.62 -11.59
CA VAL A 484 9.21 -12.84 -10.79
C VAL A 484 9.52 -12.57 -9.34
N THR A 485 9.90 -11.35 -8.98
CA THR A 485 10.21 -10.95 -7.61
C THR A 485 9.10 -10.12 -7.01
N GLN A 486 8.79 -10.39 -5.72
CA GLN A 486 7.85 -9.57 -4.96
C GLN A 486 8.41 -8.14 -4.85
N PRO A 487 7.64 -7.09 -5.22
CA PRO A 487 8.10 -5.73 -5.07
C PRO A 487 8.30 -5.40 -3.58
N PRO A 488 9.41 -4.75 -3.21
CA PRO A 488 9.59 -4.28 -1.85
C PRO A 488 8.61 -3.15 -1.57
N LEU A 489 8.18 -3.04 -0.31
CA LEU A 489 7.29 -1.97 0.13
C LEU A 489 7.93 -0.61 -0.13
N ASP A 490 7.27 0.20 -0.95
CA ASP A 490 7.70 1.58 -1.24
C ASP A 490 6.83 2.56 -0.46
N VAL A 491 7.42 3.12 0.59
CA VAL A 491 6.82 4.18 1.43
C VAL A 491 7.29 5.56 0.97
N GLY A 492 8.14 5.58 -0.05
CA GLY A 492 8.83 6.79 -0.51
C GLY A 492 7.94 7.79 -1.23
N GLY A 493 8.45 9.00 -1.34
CA GLY A 493 7.87 10.08 -2.14
C GLY A 493 6.99 11.07 -1.39
N ALA A 494 6.53 12.08 -2.11
CA ALA A 494 5.69 13.16 -1.60
C ALA A 494 4.22 12.75 -1.42
N LEU A 495 3.80 11.61 -1.98
CA LEU A 495 2.40 11.17 -2.00
C LEU A 495 1.80 10.94 -0.61
N PRO A 496 2.45 10.22 0.33
CA PRO A 496 1.93 10.07 1.69
C PRO A 496 1.77 11.43 2.41
N ALA A 497 2.72 12.34 2.23
CA ALA A 497 2.64 13.68 2.80
C ALA A 497 1.51 14.51 2.17
N ALA A 498 1.28 14.40 0.86
CA ALA A 498 0.18 15.06 0.15
C ALA A 498 -1.18 14.55 0.63
N VAL A 499 -1.32 13.25 0.89
CA VAL A 499 -2.56 12.67 1.43
C VAL A 499 -2.83 13.18 2.84
N ILE A 500 -1.84 13.18 3.72
CA ILE A 500 -1.97 13.74 5.07
C ILE A 500 -2.38 15.21 4.99
N GLY A 501 -1.71 16.00 4.15
CA GLY A 501 -2.05 17.40 3.89
C GLY A 501 -3.48 17.58 3.39
N GLY A 502 -3.93 16.72 2.48
CA GLY A 502 -5.30 16.69 1.97
C GLY A 502 -6.34 16.42 3.07
N PHE A 503 -6.10 15.46 3.95
CA PHE A 503 -7.00 15.19 5.08
C PHE A 503 -7.04 16.33 6.09
N VAL A 504 -5.90 16.96 6.39
CA VAL A 504 -5.84 18.15 7.24
C VAL A 504 -6.61 19.31 6.58
N LEU A 505 -6.49 19.49 5.28
CA LEU A 505 -7.23 20.50 4.53
C LEU A 505 -8.73 20.25 4.56
N VAL A 506 -9.18 19.01 4.32
CA VAL A 506 -10.61 18.63 4.40
C VAL A 506 -11.17 18.93 5.79
N ALA A 507 -10.44 18.58 6.85
CA ALA A 507 -10.84 18.90 8.22
C ALA A 507 -10.92 20.42 8.45
N ALA A 508 -9.95 21.18 7.98
CA ALA A 508 -9.93 22.65 8.11
C ALA A 508 -11.11 23.30 7.36
N VAL A 509 -11.40 22.83 6.15
CA VAL A 509 -12.54 23.30 5.34
C VAL A 509 -13.86 22.94 6.05
N ALA A 510 -14.01 21.72 6.56
CA ALA A 510 -15.20 21.31 7.30
C ALA A 510 -15.43 22.17 8.55
N ILE A 511 -14.39 22.50 9.30
CA ILE A 511 -14.45 23.43 10.45
C ILE A 511 -14.89 24.83 9.98
N ALA A 512 -14.30 25.36 8.92
CA ALA A 512 -14.62 26.68 8.40
C ALA A 512 -16.07 26.77 7.89
N VAL A 513 -16.55 25.75 7.18
CA VAL A 513 -17.95 25.69 6.70
C VAL A 513 -18.93 25.58 7.87
N ALA A 514 -18.68 24.67 8.81
CA ALA A 514 -19.56 24.48 9.96
C ALA A 514 -19.65 25.73 10.85
N THR A 515 -18.54 26.45 11.03
CA THR A 515 -18.56 27.73 11.80
C THR A 515 -19.32 28.84 11.07
N ARG A 516 -19.23 28.91 9.73
CA ARG A 516 -20.02 29.86 8.95
C ARG A 516 -21.53 29.58 9.00
N ILE A 517 -21.91 28.29 8.91
CA ILE A 517 -23.32 27.87 9.01
C ILE A 517 -23.86 28.17 10.40
N ALA A 518 -23.14 27.82 11.46
CA ALA A 518 -23.53 28.10 12.83
C ALA A 518 -23.71 29.61 13.12
N GLY A 519 -22.86 30.45 12.52
CA GLY A 519 -22.96 31.92 12.63
C GLY A 519 -24.20 32.50 11.96
N ARG A 520 -24.69 31.88 10.88
CA ARG A 520 -25.91 32.32 10.17
C ARG A 520 -27.19 31.91 10.89
N VAL A 521 -27.23 30.72 11.46
CA VAL A 521 -28.41 30.22 12.22
C VAL A 521 -28.62 31.03 13.49
N GLY A 522 -27.56 31.38 14.22
CA GLY A 522 -27.66 32.19 15.42
C GLY A 522 -28.15 33.62 15.18
N SER A 523 -27.92 34.21 14.00
CA SER A 523 -28.43 35.52 13.64
C SER A 523 -29.93 35.50 13.24
N ALA A 524 -30.40 34.41 12.63
CA ALA A 524 -31.80 34.25 12.25
C ALA A 524 -32.71 34.00 13.47
N GLU A 525 -32.23 33.31 14.48
CA GLU A 525 -32.95 33.05 15.73
C GLU A 525 -33.02 34.31 16.61
N ALA A 526 -31.97 35.14 16.62
CA ALA A 526 -31.96 36.43 17.32
C ALA A 526 -32.92 37.48 16.69
N ILE A 527 -33.16 37.40 15.38
CA ILE A 527 -34.13 38.26 14.70
C ILE A 527 -35.56 37.80 15.03
N ARG A 528 -35.80 36.48 15.13
CA ARG A 528 -37.14 35.94 15.44
C ARG A 528 -37.58 36.20 16.88
N SER A 529 -36.66 36.17 17.84
CA SER A 529 -36.95 36.48 19.24
C SER A 529 -37.15 37.99 19.50
N GLY A 530 -36.65 38.84 18.60
CA GLY A 530 -36.90 40.29 18.64
C GLY A 530 -38.27 40.72 18.10
N ASP A 531 -38.89 39.91 17.21
CA ASP A 531 -40.23 40.19 16.65
C ASP A 531 -41.38 39.67 17.54
N GLU A 532 -41.10 38.84 18.56
CA GLU A 532 -42.11 38.36 19.52
C GLU A 532 -42.23 39.23 20.78
N GLU A 533 -41.35 40.21 20.98
CA GLU A 533 -41.40 41.18 22.09
C GLU A 533 -41.82 42.61 21.65
N GLY A 534 -42.22 42.80 20.42
CA GLY A 534 -42.80 44.03 19.87
C GLY A 534 -44.29 43.85 19.61
#